data_0d6e1e3acdd4f7b0c0bfc8e2fda6cf8d
#
_entry.id   0d6e1e3acdd4f7b0c0bfc8e2fda6cf8d
#
_cell.length_a   1.000
_cell.length_b   1.000
_cell.length_c   1.000
_cell.angle_alpha   90.00
_cell.angle_beta   90.00
_cell.angle_gamma   90.00
#
_symmetry.space_group_name_H-M   'P 1'
#
loop_
_entity.id
_entity.type
_entity.pdbx_description
1 polymer ?
#
loop_
_entity_poly.entity_id
_entity_poly.type
_entity_poly.pdbx_seq_one_letter_code
_entity_poly.pdbx_strand_id
1 'polypeptide(L)'
;MRLGFGLMCKAPRPGLCKTRLAAALGAEAATGLARAFLQDSAALLRAVADGLHAPCIAFHTPADAGPELAALLPGWALRPQPEGDLGARMGAALDHLFALGAEGAVLTGADAPTLPRALLDLLGSALARGADAALIPA
;
A
#
# COMPACT_ATOMS: atom_id res chain seq x y z
N MET A 1 -13.35 -1.59 16.71
CA MET A 1 -12.04 -2.21 16.40
C MET A 1 -11.10 -1.14 15.86
N ARG A 2 -9.90 -1.07 16.38
CA ARG A 2 -8.87 -0.15 15.87
C ARG A 2 -8.17 -0.79 14.69
N LEU A 3 -8.32 -0.20 13.52
CA LEU A 3 -7.68 -0.67 12.30
C LEU A 3 -6.38 0.09 12.03
N GLY A 4 -5.44 -0.57 11.36
CA GLY A 4 -4.26 0.04 10.77
C GLY A 4 -4.19 -0.29 9.30
N PHE A 5 -3.71 0.64 8.48
CA PHE A 5 -3.65 0.49 7.03
C PHE A 5 -2.22 0.58 6.53
N GLY A 6 -1.90 -0.31 5.61
CA GLY A 6 -0.60 -0.35 4.97
C GLY A 6 -0.71 -0.40 3.45
N LEU A 7 0.08 0.42 2.78
CA LEU A 7 0.25 0.42 1.34
C LEU A 7 1.60 -0.22 1.00
N MET A 8 1.57 -1.36 0.31
CA MET A 8 2.79 -1.99 -0.19
C MET A 8 3.13 -1.37 -1.53
N CYS A 9 4.27 -0.71 -1.63
CA CYS A 9 4.63 0.03 -2.83
C CYS A 9 6.10 -0.09 -3.20
N LYS A 10 6.38 0.20 -4.47
CA LYS A 10 7.70 0.26 -5.05
C LYS A 10 7.92 1.65 -5.64
N ALA A 11 9.12 2.20 -5.47
CA ALA A 11 9.44 3.49 -6.06
C ALA A 11 9.25 3.44 -7.59
N PRO A 12 8.54 4.42 -8.17
CA PRO A 12 8.33 4.47 -9.62
C PRO A 12 9.59 4.98 -10.32
N ARG A 13 10.60 4.13 -10.42
CA ARG A 13 11.88 4.40 -11.10
C ARG A 13 11.89 3.77 -12.48
N PRO A 14 12.41 4.48 -13.51
CA PRO A 14 12.57 3.88 -14.85
C PRO A 14 13.36 2.57 -14.79
N GLY A 15 12.84 1.54 -15.50
CA GLY A 15 13.45 0.21 -15.54
C GLY A 15 13.20 -0.68 -14.32
N LEU A 16 12.63 -0.16 -13.24
CA LEU A 16 12.36 -0.91 -12.01
C LEU A 16 10.87 -1.16 -11.75
N CYS A 17 9.99 -0.53 -12.51
CA CYS A 17 8.55 -0.67 -12.33
C CYS A 17 7.86 -0.97 -13.66
N LYS A 18 6.77 -1.77 -13.59
CA LYS A 18 5.92 -2.09 -14.74
C LYS A 18 6.71 -2.48 -15.98
N THR A 19 7.66 -3.41 -15.82
CA THR A 19 8.60 -3.80 -16.88
C THR A 19 7.90 -4.34 -18.13
N ARG A 20 6.76 -5.02 -18.01
CA ARG A 20 5.96 -5.48 -19.15
C ARG A 20 5.37 -4.33 -19.94
N LEU A 21 4.85 -3.31 -19.27
CA LEU A 21 4.35 -2.10 -19.90
C LEU A 21 5.48 -1.27 -20.52
N ALA A 22 6.63 -1.23 -19.89
CA ALA A 22 7.81 -0.53 -20.41
C ALA A 22 8.25 -1.10 -21.76
N ALA A 23 8.16 -2.42 -21.95
CA ALA A 23 8.47 -3.06 -23.23
C ALA A 23 7.55 -2.60 -24.37
N ALA A 24 6.28 -2.29 -24.06
CA ALA A 24 5.29 -1.85 -25.06
C ALA A 24 5.23 -0.33 -25.22
N LEU A 25 5.35 0.44 -24.14
CA LEU A 25 5.09 1.88 -24.11
C LEU A 25 6.36 2.73 -23.87
N GLY A 26 7.48 2.12 -23.52
CA GLY A 26 8.69 2.81 -23.10
C GLY A 26 8.76 3.03 -21.59
N ALA A 27 9.99 3.22 -21.08
CA ALA A 27 10.24 3.32 -19.64
C ALA A 27 9.60 4.56 -19.01
N GLU A 28 9.60 5.70 -19.70
CA GLU A 28 9.00 6.94 -19.17
C GLU A 28 7.49 6.84 -19.02
N ALA A 29 6.79 6.31 -20.03
CA ALA A 29 5.35 6.14 -19.97
C ALA A 29 4.96 5.14 -18.87
N ALA A 30 5.68 4.02 -18.75
CA ALA A 30 5.47 3.03 -17.70
C ALA A 30 5.71 3.62 -16.30
N THR A 31 6.75 4.43 -16.14
CA THR A 31 7.07 5.13 -14.88
C THR A 31 5.97 6.13 -14.52
N GLY A 32 5.46 6.88 -15.50
CA GLY A 32 4.34 7.81 -15.30
C GLY A 32 3.07 7.11 -14.83
N LEU A 33 2.75 5.95 -15.41
CA LEU A 33 1.62 5.12 -14.97
C LEU A 33 1.83 4.58 -13.56
N ALA A 34 3.03 4.09 -13.25
CA ALA A 34 3.35 3.60 -11.91
C ALA A 34 3.18 4.71 -10.86
N ARG A 35 3.61 5.92 -11.16
CA ARG A 35 3.44 7.10 -10.30
C ARG A 35 1.96 7.42 -10.09
N ALA A 36 1.18 7.44 -11.16
CA ALA A 36 -0.26 7.71 -11.09
C ALA A 36 -0.98 6.64 -10.27
N PHE A 37 -0.70 5.36 -10.50
CA PHE A 37 -1.30 4.26 -9.75
C PHE A 37 -0.95 4.32 -8.27
N LEU A 38 0.30 4.64 -7.95
CA LEU A 38 0.74 4.81 -6.57
C LEU A 38 -0.03 5.94 -5.88
N GLN A 39 -0.11 7.09 -6.52
CA GLN A 39 -0.79 8.26 -5.94
C GLN A 39 -2.29 8.04 -5.79
N ASP A 40 -2.94 7.41 -6.75
CA ASP A 40 -4.38 7.11 -6.69
C ASP A 40 -4.68 6.06 -5.62
N SER A 41 -3.87 5.01 -5.53
CA SER A 41 -4.00 3.97 -4.49
C SER A 41 -3.78 4.57 -3.11
N ALA A 42 -2.79 5.42 -2.96
CA ALA A 42 -2.49 6.12 -1.71
C ALA A 42 -3.63 7.05 -1.30
N ALA A 43 -4.19 7.81 -2.23
CA ALA A 43 -5.30 8.72 -1.95
C ALA A 43 -6.54 7.96 -1.45
N LEU A 44 -6.86 6.84 -2.08
CA LEU A 44 -7.98 5.99 -1.66
C LEU A 44 -7.78 5.46 -0.24
N LEU A 45 -6.61 4.87 0.02
CA LEU A 45 -6.34 4.27 1.31
C LEU A 45 -6.28 5.31 2.43
N ARG A 46 -5.68 6.47 2.14
CA ARG A 46 -5.63 7.59 3.08
C ARG A 46 -7.02 8.08 3.43
N ALA A 47 -7.92 8.22 2.46
CA ALA A 47 -9.28 8.67 2.69
C ALA A 47 -10.04 7.71 3.62
N VAL A 48 -9.85 6.40 3.46
CA VAL A 48 -10.45 5.40 4.35
C VAL A 48 -9.85 5.49 5.75
N ALA A 49 -8.53 5.55 5.85
CA ALA A 49 -7.83 5.60 7.14
C ALA A 49 -8.17 6.88 7.93
N ASP A 50 -8.20 8.03 7.27
CA ASP A 50 -8.52 9.31 7.90
C ASP A 50 -9.97 9.33 8.43
N GLY A 51 -10.91 8.74 7.70
CA GLY A 51 -12.29 8.60 8.16
C GLY A 51 -12.43 7.75 9.42
N LEU A 52 -11.47 6.88 9.69
CA LEU A 52 -11.44 6.01 10.87
C LEU A 52 -10.44 6.48 11.93
N HIS A 53 -9.74 7.59 11.69
CA HIS A 53 -8.62 8.06 12.52
C HIS A 53 -7.55 6.97 12.74
N ALA A 54 -7.32 6.16 11.69
CA ALA A 54 -6.42 5.02 11.73
C ALA A 54 -5.02 5.39 11.22
N PRO A 55 -3.95 4.75 11.73
CA PRO A 55 -2.63 4.89 11.16
C PRO A 55 -2.60 4.34 9.73
N CYS A 56 -1.82 5.01 8.88
CA CYS A 56 -1.65 4.64 7.49
C CYS A 56 -0.18 4.78 7.10
N ILE A 57 0.43 3.67 6.72
CA ILE A 57 1.87 3.60 6.46
C ILE A 57 2.12 3.06 5.05
N ALA A 58 3.04 3.68 4.33
CA ALA A 58 3.56 3.13 3.08
C ALA A 58 4.83 2.32 3.34
N PHE A 59 4.76 1.03 3.04
CA PHE A 59 5.89 0.11 3.14
C PHE A 59 6.52 -0.03 1.76
N HIS A 60 7.76 0.40 1.62
CA HIS A 60 8.34 0.61 0.29
C HIS A 60 9.59 -0.22 0.01
N THR A 61 9.85 -0.40 -1.27
CA THR A 61 11.12 -0.84 -1.83
C THR A 61 11.54 0.13 -2.95
N PRO A 62 12.82 0.26 -3.25
CA PRO A 62 13.97 -0.18 -2.43
C PRO A 62 14.06 0.63 -1.12
N ALA A 63 14.92 0.20 -0.22
CA ALA A 63 15.05 0.81 1.11
C ALA A 63 15.48 2.28 1.05
N ASP A 64 16.23 2.68 0.03
CA ASP A 64 16.74 4.05 -0.15
C ASP A 64 15.73 5.01 -0.82
N ALA A 65 14.52 4.53 -1.12
CA ALA A 65 13.51 5.31 -1.85
C ALA A 65 12.71 6.30 -0.98
N GLY A 66 12.99 6.38 0.31
CA GLY A 66 12.27 7.26 1.22
C GLY A 66 12.13 8.71 0.74
N PRO A 67 13.23 9.40 0.36
CA PRO A 67 13.14 10.81 -0.07
C PRO A 67 12.26 11.04 -1.30
N GLU A 68 12.37 10.19 -2.31
CA GLU A 68 11.55 10.32 -3.53
C GLU A 68 10.08 9.99 -3.27
N LEU A 69 9.80 9.02 -2.41
CA LEU A 69 8.43 8.68 -2.03
C LEU A 69 7.81 9.74 -1.12
N ALA A 70 8.59 10.37 -0.26
CA ALA A 70 8.10 11.48 0.55
C ALA A 70 7.60 12.65 -0.32
N ALA A 71 8.24 12.90 -1.47
CA ALA A 71 7.79 13.90 -2.43
C ALA A 71 6.49 13.50 -3.14
N LEU A 72 6.30 12.21 -3.44
CA LEU A 72 5.10 11.68 -4.11
C LEU A 72 3.93 11.49 -3.16
N LEU A 73 4.21 11.21 -1.89
CA LEU A 73 3.23 10.88 -0.84
C LEU A 73 3.39 11.84 0.34
N PRO A 74 3.09 13.14 0.16
CA PRO A 74 3.27 14.11 1.25
C PRO A 74 2.38 13.76 2.45
N GLY A 75 2.97 13.84 3.64
CA GLY A 75 2.28 13.53 4.90
C GLY A 75 2.17 12.05 5.23
N TRP A 76 2.63 11.14 4.37
CA TRP A 76 2.63 9.71 4.66
C TRP A 76 3.79 9.32 5.57
N ALA A 77 3.51 8.43 6.52
CA ALA A 77 4.55 7.68 7.21
C ALA A 77 5.12 6.64 6.23
N LEU A 78 6.44 6.59 6.12
CA LEU A 78 7.16 5.71 5.21
C LEU A 78 8.02 4.73 6.00
N ARG A 79 8.05 3.47 5.57
CA ARG A 79 8.88 2.44 6.17
C ARG A 79 9.41 1.49 5.09
N PRO A 80 10.71 1.19 5.08
CA PRO A 80 11.23 0.23 4.12
C PRO A 80 10.74 -1.18 4.42
N GLN A 81 10.48 -1.96 3.36
CA GLN A 81 10.21 -3.39 3.49
C GLN A 81 11.51 -4.13 3.80
N PRO A 82 11.45 -5.20 4.62
CA PRO A 82 12.63 -6.03 4.85
C PRO A 82 12.99 -6.86 3.62
N GLU A 83 14.16 -7.45 3.63
CA GLU A 83 14.53 -8.47 2.65
C GLU A 83 13.65 -9.71 2.84
N GLY A 84 13.51 -10.48 1.76
CA GLY A 84 12.70 -11.69 1.75
C GLY A 84 11.67 -11.72 0.63
N ASP A 85 10.85 -12.78 0.62
CA ASP A 85 9.75 -12.92 -0.33
C ASP A 85 8.57 -12.01 0.03
N LEU A 86 7.55 -12.00 -0.82
CA LEU A 86 6.36 -11.18 -0.60
C LEU A 86 5.66 -11.51 0.72
N GLY A 87 5.56 -12.80 1.07
CA GLY A 87 4.94 -13.23 2.32
C GLY A 87 5.66 -12.68 3.54
N ALA A 88 7.00 -12.74 3.56
CA ALA A 88 7.81 -12.18 4.64
C ALA A 88 7.62 -10.67 4.76
N ARG A 89 7.59 -9.98 3.64
CA ARG A 89 7.40 -8.51 3.60
C ARG A 89 6.02 -8.09 4.06
N MET A 90 4.98 -8.81 3.63
CA MET A 90 3.60 -8.56 4.09
C MET A 90 3.45 -8.86 5.58
N GLY A 91 4.02 -9.97 6.05
CA GLY A 91 4.02 -10.33 7.47
C GLY A 91 4.65 -9.24 8.33
N ALA A 92 5.81 -8.74 7.92
CA ALA A 92 6.49 -7.65 8.64
C ALA A 92 5.66 -6.36 8.67
N ALA A 93 4.96 -6.04 7.58
CA ALA A 93 4.07 -4.88 7.53
C ALA A 93 2.88 -5.04 8.49
N LEU A 94 2.24 -6.20 8.50
CA LEU A 94 1.16 -6.50 9.44
C LEU A 94 1.64 -6.42 10.88
N ASP A 95 2.77 -7.05 11.20
CA ASP A 95 3.35 -7.02 12.55
C ASP A 95 3.63 -5.58 13.00
N HIS A 96 4.12 -4.74 12.12
CA HIS A 96 4.37 -3.34 12.43
C HIS A 96 3.07 -2.59 12.76
N LEU A 97 2.00 -2.81 11.98
CA LEU A 97 0.70 -2.20 12.25
C LEU A 97 0.13 -2.67 13.60
N PHE A 98 0.24 -3.95 13.91
CA PHE A 98 -0.17 -4.47 15.22
C PHE A 98 0.67 -3.88 16.36
N ALA A 99 1.97 -3.72 16.16
CA ALA A 99 2.86 -3.09 17.14
C ALA A 99 2.49 -1.63 17.43
N LEU A 100 1.84 -0.93 16.47
CA LEU A 100 1.30 0.42 16.66
C LEU A 100 -0.04 0.43 17.41
N GLY A 101 -0.56 -0.73 17.79
CA GLY A 101 -1.79 -0.85 18.55
C GLY A 101 -3.03 -1.15 17.71
N ALA A 102 -2.88 -1.47 16.43
CA ALA A 102 -4.01 -1.93 15.62
C ALA A 102 -4.50 -3.29 16.11
N GLU A 103 -5.80 -3.47 16.13
CA GLU A 103 -6.46 -4.75 16.44
C GLU A 103 -6.78 -5.53 15.16
N GLY A 104 -6.88 -4.81 14.05
CA GLY A 104 -6.98 -5.35 12.70
C GLY A 104 -6.09 -4.56 11.76
N ALA A 105 -5.50 -5.23 10.79
CA ALA A 105 -4.61 -4.60 9.82
C ALA A 105 -5.04 -4.91 8.39
N VAL A 106 -5.03 -3.91 7.53
CA VAL A 106 -5.40 -4.01 6.12
C VAL A 106 -4.20 -3.62 5.27
N LEU A 107 -3.80 -4.50 4.37
CA LEU A 107 -2.75 -4.20 3.39
C LEU A 107 -3.34 -4.12 1.98
N THR A 108 -2.89 -3.15 1.23
CA THR A 108 -3.17 -3.05 -0.21
C THR A 108 -1.87 -2.87 -0.99
N GLY A 109 -1.90 -3.22 -2.27
CA GLY A 109 -0.82 -2.88 -3.20
C GLY A 109 -1.10 -1.57 -3.93
N ALA A 110 -0.11 -1.08 -4.65
CA ALA A 110 -0.20 0.16 -5.43
C ALA A 110 -0.58 -0.06 -6.90
N ASP A 111 -0.93 -1.28 -7.29
CA ASP A 111 -1.25 -1.63 -8.67
C ASP A 111 -2.75 -1.75 -8.96
N ALA A 112 -3.60 -1.44 -8.00
CA ALA A 112 -5.05 -1.50 -8.13
C ALA A 112 -5.71 -0.15 -7.82
N PRO A 113 -5.45 0.90 -8.62
CA PRO A 113 -5.97 2.24 -8.35
C PRO A 113 -7.50 2.35 -8.49
N THR A 114 -8.11 1.38 -9.15
CA THR A 114 -9.57 1.31 -9.36
C THR A 114 -10.29 0.46 -8.34
N LEU A 115 -9.62 0.01 -7.29
CA LEU A 115 -10.23 -0.75 -6.20
C LEU A 115 -11.38 0.06 -5.59
N PRO A 116 -12.62 -0.44 -5.59
CA PRO A 116 -13.73 0.29 -5.01
C PRO A 116 -13.56 0.47 -3.49
N ARG A 117 -13.79 1.67 -3.00
CA ARG A 117 -13.75 1.97 -1.57
C ARG A 117 -14.64 1.03 -0.75
N ALA A 118 -15.79 0.68 -1.29
CA ALA A 118 -16.73 -0.24 -0.64
C ALA A 118 -16.11 -1.59 -0.27
N LEU A 119 -15.14 -2.07 -1.05
CA LEU A 119 -14.44 -3.32 -0.73
C LEU A 119 -13.50 -3.17 0.48
N LEU A 120 -12.86 -2.02 0.63
CA LEU A 120 -12.06 -1.73 1.82
C LEU A 120 -12.94 -1.61 3.07
N ASP A 121 -14.10 -0.98 2.93
CA ASP A 121 -15.09 -0.89 4.02
C ASP A 121 -15.59 -2.29 4.41
N LEU A 122 -15.81 -3.17 3.44
CA LEU A 122 -16.20 -4.57 3.69
C LEU A 122 -15.11 -5.35 4.44
N LEU A 123 -13.85 -5.17 4.08
CA LEU A 123 -12.73 -5.79 4.81
C LEU A 123 -12.73 -5.37 6.28
N GLY A 124 -12.79 -4.08 6.53
CA GLY A 124 -12.84 -3.54 7.88
C GLY A 124 -14.03 -4.07 8.68
N SER A 125 -15.20 -4.13 8.04
CA SER A 125 -16.41 -4.68 8.66
C SER A 125 -16.30 -6.17 8.97
N ALA A 126 -15.71 -6.96 8.07
CA ALA A 126 -15.50 -8.40 8.30
C ALA A 126 -14.59 -8.65 9.51
N LEU A 127 -13.49 -7.90 9.61
CA LEU A 127 -12.59 -7.98 10.75
C LEU A 127 -13.29 -7.56 12.06
N ALA A 128 -14.05 -6.47 12.02
CA ALA A 128 -14.80 -5.99 13.19
C ALA A 128 -15.85 -7.00 13.67
N ARG A 129 -16.39 -7.83 12.78
CA ARG A 129 -17.33 -8.91 13.11
C ARG A 129 -16.65 -10.21 13.54
N GLY A 130 -15.33 -10.23 13.67
CA GLY A 130 -14.59 -11.35 14.21
C GLY A 130 -13.97 -12.29 13.16
N ALA A 131 -13.91 -11.89 11.89
CA ALA A 131 -13.17 -12.66 10.90
C ALA A 131 -11.66 -12.64 11.26
N ASP A 132 -11.02 -13.80 11.20
CA ASP A 132 -9.57 -13.89 11.43
C ASP A 132 -8.78 -13.31 10.25
N ALA A 133 -9.31 -13.48 9.04
CA ALA A 133 -8.73 -12.90 7.82
C ALA A 133 -9.84 -12.68 6.78
N ALA A 134 -9.61 -11.72 5.90
CA ALA A 134 -10.47 -11.43 4.76
C ALA A 134 -9.60 -11.03 3.56
N LEU A 135 -10.00 -11.46 2.39
CA LEU A 135 -9.28 -11.21 1.14
C LEU A 135 -10.22 -10.66 0.07
N ILE A 136 -9.72 -9.67 -0.67
CA ILE A 136 -10.35 -9.24 -1.92
C ILE A 136 -9.55 -9.90 -3.04
N PRO A 137 -10.14 -10.82 -3.80
CA PRO A 137 -9.44 -11.44 -4.92
C PRO A 137 -9.18 -10.43 -6.04
N ALA A 138 -8.09 -10.63 -6.74
CA ALA A 138 -7.72 -9.82 -7.90
C ALA A 138 -8.64 -10.08 -9.09
#